data_4bad71432481ee1c3953e52a748d4952
#
_entry.id   4bad71432481ee1c3953e52a748d4952
#
_cell.length_a   1.000
_cell.length_b   1.000
_cell.length_c   1.000
_cell.angle_alpha   90.00
_cell.angle_beta   90.00
_cell.angle_gamma   90.00
#
_symmetry.space_group_name_H-M   'P 1'
#
loop_
_entity.id
_entity.type
_entity.pdbx_description
1 polymer ?
#
loop_
_entity_poly.entity_id
_entity_poly.type
_entity_poly.pdbx_seq_one_letter_code
_entity_poly.pdbx_strand_id
1 'polypeptide(L)'
;MNISDLSAIITALGGRQALQDLLGVGPSAVSNYLAKGALPRRAHGPVCEALRARGYQIDPASLAITGERAVTNLSGTLPGQKRVLLVVGGGIAAYKALEVARRLQDHNVGVTGVMTRSACEFITPLSLSALTGEKVFTELFSLTDEAEMGHIRLAREADLVLVVPATANLIARAASGFADDLATTILLATTSPVMMAPAMNHAMWGHPATQENLARLRARGIATAGPADGNMACGEEGTGRLAEVPDIVEAALRTLNMVPGPLSGRHALVTSGPTVEPIDPVRFIANRSSGKQGHAIAAELASRGARVTLVSGPVTLPSPPAVKLVEVQTARQMLEACEAALPAEIAVCAAAVADWHVKHAGTVKLKKQDGGPPPPIELAENPDILRRLSSHEARPDLVVGFAAETGNLRENAAAKLTRKGCDWIVANDVGGGSVFGSDSNSALLLTGNEIEEWPQMPKSELATRLVDRIGEHFA
;
A
#
# COMPACT_ATOMS: atom_id res chain seq x y z
N MET A 1 -35.44 34.94 7.60
CA MET A 1 -35.99 33.79 8.34
C MET A 1 -35.49 32.54 7.59
N ASN A 2 -34.64 31.74 8.19
CA ASN A 2 -34.18 30.49 7.57
C ASN A 2 -35.29 29.45 7.69
N ILE A 3 -35.85 29.02 6.56
CA ILE A 3 -36.88 27.98 6.53
C ILE A 3 -36.18 26.69 6.23
N SER A 4 -36.21 25.76 7.19
CA SER A 4 -35.46 24.49 7.12
C SER A 4 -36.34 23.22 7.03
N ASP A 5 -37.66 23.36 6.85
CA ASP A 5 -38.63 22.28 6.85
C ASP A 5 -39.67 22.46 5.76
N LEU A 6 -40.07 21.41 5.06
CA LEU A 6 -41.06 21.42 3.99
C LEU A 6 -42.42 21.94 4.45
N SER A 7 -42.80 21.66 5.71
CA SER A 7 -44.02 22.19 6.30
C SER A 7 -43.99 23.71 6.44
N ALA A 8 -42.85 24.25 6.87
CA ALA A 8 -42.63 25.70 6.97
C ALA A 8 -42.60 26.37 5.59
N ILE A 9 -42.02 25.70 4.58
CA ILE A 9 -42.02 26.13 3.17
C ILE A 9 -43.46 26.23 2.65
N ILE A 10 -44.28 25.22 2.87
CA ILE A 10 -45.69 25.22 2.43
C ILE A 10 -46.47 26.31 3.14
N THR A 11 -46.24 26.54 4.40
CA THR A 11 -46.87 27.64 5.17
C THR A 11 -46.45 28.99 4.62
N ALA A 12 -45.17 29.21 4.32
CA ALA A 12 -44.64 30.44 3.72
C ALA A 12 -45.17 30.69 2.31
N LEU A 13 -45.49 29.63 1.56
CA LEU A 13 -46.15 29.74 0.26
C LEU A 13 -47.63 30.07 0.33
N GLY A 14 -48.24 30.02 1.51
CA GLY A 14 -49.68 30.28 1.70
C GLY A 14 -50.51 29.01 1.78
N GLY A 15 -49.92 27.88 2.11
CA GLY A 15 -50.58 26.61 2.35
C GLY A 15 -50.50 25.63 1.18
N ARG A 16 -51.14 24.47 1.40
CA ARG A 16 -51.10 23.32 0.44
C ARG A 16 -51.72 23.68 -0.91
N GLN A 17 -52.79 24.45 -0.94
CA GLN A 17 -53.43 24.85 -2.17
C GLN A 17 -52.52 25.73 -3.02
N ALA A 18 -51.85 26.69 -2.42
CA ALA A 18 -50.90 27.56 -3.12
C ALA A 18 -49.72 26.79 -3.73
N LEU A 19 -49.28 25.72 -3.08
CA LEU A 19 -48.25 24.79 -3.63
C LEU A 19 -48.81 23.96 -4.80
N GLN A 20 -50.08 23.53 -4.72
CA GLN A 20 -50.74 22.82 -5.84
C GLN A 20 -50.81 23.68 -7.08
N ASP A 21 -51.30 24.92 -6.89
CA ASP A 21 -51.48 25.89 -7.96
C ASP A 21 -50.13 26.30 -8.59
N LEU A 22 -49.10 26.49 -7.74
CA LEU A 22 -47.76 26.85 -8.18
C LEU A 22 -47.09 25.77 -9.02
N LEU A 23 -47.31 24.50 -8.68
CA LEU A 23 -46.69 23.35 -9.34
C LEU A 23 -47.58 22.69 -10.38
N GLY A 24 -48.85 23.07 -10.49
CA GLY A 24 -49.80 22.45 -11.37
C GLY A 24 -50.08 20.97 -11.02
N VAL A 25 -50.12 20.63 -9.71
CA VAL A 25 -50.26 19.25 -9.24
C VAL A 25 -51.46 19.06 -8.37
N GLY A 26 -52.01 17.85 -8.34
CA GLY A 26 -53.19 17.51 -7.51
C GLY A 26 -52.86 17.31 -6.03
N PRO A 27 -53.91 17.23 -5.14
CA PRO A 27 -53.78 17.07 -3.69
C PRO A 27 -52.96 15.87 -3.28
N SER A 28 -53.12 14.74 -3.99
CA SER A 28 -52.37 13.51 -3.72
C SER A 28 -50.87 13.65 -3.92
N ALA A 29 -50.45 14.46 -4.89
CA ALA A 29 -49.01 14.73 -5.13
C ALA A 29 -48.41 15.53 -3.96
N VAL A 30 -49.08 16.56 -3.49
CA VAL A 30 -48.63 17.36 -2.31
C VAL A 30 -48.60 16.53 -1.05
N SER A 31 -49.59 15.65 -0.85
CA SER A 31 -49.57 14.70 0.27
C SER A 31 -48.39 13.72 0.21
N ASN A 32 -48.05 13.24 -0.98
CA ASN A 32 -46.83 12.43 -1.20
C ASN A 32 -45.56 13.19 -0.92
N TYR A 33 -45.45 14.50 -1.31
CA TYR A 33 -44.29 15.32 -0.99
C TYR A 33 -44.14 15.51 0.52
N LEU A 34 -45.23 15.77 1.21
CA LEU A 34 -45.22 15.85 2.68
C LEU A 34 -44.85 14.53 3.36
N ALA A 35 -45.37 13.41 2.88
CA ALA A 35 -45.05 12.08 3.41
C ALA A 35 -43.57 11.72 3.17
N LYS A 36 -42.98 12.17 2.04
CA LYS A 36 -41.57 11.99 1.71
C LYS A 36 -40.68 13.08 2.33
N GLY A 37 -41.23 14.14 2.86
CA GLY A 37 -40.46 15.29 3.37
C GLY A 37 -39.68 16.06 2.33
N ALA A 38 -39.97 15.90 1.02
CA ALA A 38 -39.18 16.46 -0.07
C ALA A 38 -40.05 16.89 -1.26
N LEU A 39 -39.60 17.94 -1.96
CA LEU A 39 -40.16 18.38 -3.25
C LEU A 39 -39.35 17.77 -4.41
N PRO A 40 -40.00 17.42 -5.54
CA PRO A 40 -39.28 16.95 -6.72
C PRO A 40 -38.41 18.06 -7.29
N ARG A 41 -37.27 17.73 -7.87
CA ARG A 41 -36.25 18.69 -8.36
C ARG A 41 -36.81 19.75 -9.30
N ARG A 42 -37.80 19.40 -10.14
CA ARG A 42 -38.51 20.31 -11.03
C ARG A 42 -39.33 21.39 -10.29
N ALA A 43 -39.66 21.16 -9.01
CA ALA A 43 -40.40 22.12 -8.18
C ALA A 43 -39.50 23.11 -7.48
N HIS A 44 -38.18 22.88 -7.39
CA HIS A 44 -37.26 23.74 -6.64
C HIS A 44 -37.18 25.15 -7.21
N GLY A 45 -37.04 25.32 -8.53
CA GLY A 45 -36.98 26.62 -9.19
C GLY A 45 -38.23 27.47 -8.90
N PRO A 46 -39.43 26.98 -9.28
CA PRO A 46 -40.67 27.70 -9.04
C PRO A 46 -40.92 28.03 -7.57
N VAL A 47 -40.61 27.13 -6.65
CA VAL A 47 -40.78 27.36 -5.21
C VAL A 47 -39.81 28.42 -4.68
N CYS A 48 -38.53 28.39 -5.12
CA CYS A 48 -37.55 29.41 -4.76
C CYS A 48 -37.98 30.81 -5.25
N GLU A 49 -38.47 30.92 -6.48
CA GLU A 49 -38.93 32.22 -7.02
C GLU A 49 -40.14 32.73 -6.28
N ALA A 50 -41.14 31.88 -6.00
CA ALA A 50 -42.35 32.27 -5.27
C ALA A 50 -42.05 32.68 -3.82
N LEU A 51 -41.05 32.09 -3.17
CA LEU A 51 -40.63 32.47 -1.81
C LEU A 51 -39.82 33.76 -1.79
N ARG A 52 -38.94 33.95 -2.77
CA ARG A 52 -38.19 35.24 -2.95
C ARG A 52 -39.14 36.40 -3.21
N ALA A 53 -40.15 36.18 -4.05
CA ALA A 53 -41.19 37.21 -4.30
C ALA A 53 -41.97 37.60 -3.04
N ARG A 54 -41.97 36.77 -2.01
CA ARG A 54 -42.58 37.01 -0.68
C ARG A 54 -41.57 37.47 0.37
N GLY A 55 -40.34 37.81 -0.02
CA GLY A 55 -39.31 38.37 0.84
C GLY A 55 -38.51 37.37 1.67
N TYR A 56 -38.62 36.07 1.35
CA TYR A 56 -37.81 35.05 2.00
C TYR A 56 -36.47 34.88 1.27
N GLN A 57 -35.36 34.87 2.02
CA GLN A 57 -34.05 34.46 1.51
C GLN A 57 -33.92 32.94 1.66
N ILE A 58 -33.83 32.22 0.56
CA ILE A 58 -33.68 30.75 0.52
C ILE A 58 -32.50 30.40 -0.35
N ASP A 59 -31.62 29.54 0.20
CA ASP A 59 -30.63 28.83 -0.57
C ASP A 59 -31.34 27.67 -1.32
N PRO A 60 -31.26 27.59 -2.66
CA PRO A 60 -31.81 26.46 -3.43
C PRO A 60 -31.38 25.11 -2.94
N ALA A 61 -30.17 24.98 -2.34
CA ALA A 61 -29.68 23.79 -1.73
C ALA A 61 -30.45 23.35 -0.47
N SER A 62 -31.13 24.32 0.21
CA SER A 62 -31.95 24.03 1.40
C SER A 62 -33.33 23.40 1.08
N LEU A 63 -33.77 23.44 -0.18
CA LEU A 63 -35.00 22.82 -0.63
C LEU A 63 -34.84 21.31 -0.88
N ALA A 64 -33.63 20.82 -0.95
CA ALA A 64 -33.26 19.39 -1.00
C ALA A 64 -33.30 18.75 0.41
N ILE A 65 -34.13 19.26 1.32
CA ILE A 65 -34.22 18.78 2.69
C ILE A 65 -35.15 17.60 2.76
N THR A 66 -34.55 16.47 3.09
CA THR A 66 -35.11 15.22 3.63
C THR A 66 -36.01 14.41 2.69
N GLY A 67 -35.40 13.41 2.08
CA GLY A 67 -36.11 12.31 1.40
C GLY A 67 -35.49 11.82 0.11
N GLU A 68 -34.92 12.64 -0.69
CA GLU A 68 -33.79 12.30 -1.53
C GLU A 68 -32.56 12.68 -0.71
N ARG A 69 -31.94 11.66 -0.07
CA ARG A 69 -30.49 11.73 0.08
C ARG A 69 -30.04 12.26 -1.28
N ALA A 70 -29.42 13.46 -1.29
CA ALA A 70 -28.71 13.90 -2.47
C ALA A 70 -28.10 12.65 -3.06
N VAL A 71 -28.08 12.50 -4.41
CA VAL A 71 -27.18 11.57 -5.05
C VAL A 71 -25.79 12.18 -4.79
N THR A 72 -25.50 12.30 -3.51
CA THR A 72 -24.20 12.38 -2.93
C THR A 72 -23.64 11.03 -3.20
N ASN A 73 -22.64 10.98 -4.04
CA ASN A 73 -21.70 9.89 -4.16
C ASN A 73 -22.27 8.61 -3.55
N LEU A 74 -22.33 7.49 -4.23
CA LEU A 74 -22.95 6.22 -3.83
C LEU A 74 -22.61 5.71 -2.40
N SER A 75 -22.11 6.58 -1.55
CA SER A 75 -21.75 6.31 -0.15
C SER A 75 -22.26 7.42 0.76
N GLY A 76 -22.92 7.05 1.82
CA GLY A 76 -23.34 7.94 2.92
C GLY A 76 -22.17 8.51 3.75
N THR A 77 -20.99 8.66 3.15
CA THR A 77 -19.74 9.10 3.77
C THR A 77 -19.65 10.62 3.81
N LEU A 78 -19.21 11.16 4.94
CA LEU A 78 -18.94 12.58 5.15
C LEU A 78 -17.74 13.04 4.29
N PRO A 79 -17.70 14.29 3.83
CA PRO A 79 -16.54 14.84 3.14
C PRO A 79 -15.27 14.65 3.98
N GLY A 80 -14.23 14.01 3.41
CA GLY A 80 -12.97 13.73 4.09
C GLY A 80 -12.91 12.39 4.83
N GLN A 81 -13.99 11.61 4.88
CA GLN A 81 -14.00 10.28 5.45
C GLN A 81 -13.27 9.29 4.53
N LYS A 82 -12.34 8.51 5.09
CA LYS A 82 -11.66 7.42 4.36
C LYS A 82 -12.60 6.30 3.98
N ARG A 83 -12.37 5.68 2.83
CA ARG A 83 -13.27 4.70 2.20
C ARG A 83 -12.54 3.40 1.90
N VAL A 84 -13.08 2.30 2.36
CA VAL A 84 -12.63 0.94 2.07
C VAL A 84 -13.62 0.25 1.15
N LEU A 85 -13.13 -0.28 0.04
CA LEU A 85 -13.87 -1.23 -0.77
C LEU A 85 -13.54 -2.63 -0.28
N LEU A 86 -14.47 -3.24 0.44
CA LEU A 86 -14.31 -4.56 1.04
C LEU A 86 -14.73 -5.64 0.03
N VAL A 87 -13.75 -6.35 -0.53
CA VAL A 87 -13.96 -7.49 -1.42
C VAL A 87 -14.00 -8.78 -0.61
N VAL A 88 -15.13 -9.48 -0.63
CA VAL A 88 -15.29 -10.72 0.13
C VAL A 88 -15.13 -11.93 -0.78
N GLY A 89 -14.12 -12.76 -0.50
CA GLY A 89 -13.89 -14.03 -1.17
C GLY A 89 -14.73 -15.18 -0.56
N GLY A 90 -14.99 -16.24 -1.35
CA GLY A 90 -15.81 -17.38 -0.93
C GLY A 90 -15.01 -18.40 -0.11
N GLY A 91 -15.26 -18.46 1.18
CA GLY A 91 -14.68 -19.42 2.11
C GLY A 91 -15.32 -19.30 3.48
N ILE A 92 -15.11 -20.30 4.34
CA ILE A 92 -15.71 -20.32 5.68
C ILE A 92 -15.39 -19.04 6.48
N ALA A 93 -14.22 -18.46 6.29
CA ALA A 93 -13.81 -17.22 6.97
C ALA A 93 -14.56 -15.96 6.50
N ALA A 94 -15.44 -16.04 5.48
CA ALA A 94 -16.22 -14.91 4.98
C ALA A 94 -17.07 -14.22 6.07
N TYR A 95 -17.53 -14.97 7.10
CA TYR A 95 -18.28 -14.38 8.20
C TYR A 95 -17.48 -13.32 8.98
N LYS A 96 -16.14 -13.46 9.06
CA LYS A 96 -15.27 -12.47 9.71
C LYS A 96 -15.22 -11.13 8.96
N ALA A 97 -15.53 -11.12 7.65
CA ALA A 97 -15.58 -9.87 6.88
C ALA A 97 -16.69 -8.92 7.42
N LEU A 98 -17.75 -9.46 7.98
CA LEU A 98 -18.79 -8.66 8.61
C LEU A 98 -18.27 -7.92 9.86
N GLU A 99 -17.45 -8.58 10.66
CA GLU A 99 -16.81 -7.96 11.82
C GLU A 99 -15.75 -6.94 11.41
N VAL A 100 -14.95 -7.25 10.38
CA VAL A 100 -13.97 -6.29 9.80
C VAL A 100 -14.69 -5.03 9.34
N ALA A 101 -15.80 -5.16 8.60
CA ALA A 101 -16.60 -4.01 8.15
C ALA A 101 -17.08 -3.16 9.33
N ARG A 102 -17.65 -3.79 10.36
CA ARG A 102 -18.12 -3.10 11.56
C ARG A 102 -17.00 -2.35 12.28
N ARG A 103 -15.86 -3.02 12.52
CA ARG A 103 -14.72 -2.39 13.20
C ARG A 103 -14.11 -1.24 12.43
N LEU A 104 -14.05 -1.31 11.10
CA LEU A 104 -13.62 -0.18 10.27
C LEU A 104 -14.56 1.01 10.43
N GLN A 105 -15.89 0.78 10.51
CA GLN A 105 -16.87 1.85 10.76
C GLN A 105 -16.75 2.44 12.17
N ASP A 106 -16.39 1.64 13.19
CA ASP A 106 -16.10 2.13 14.54
C ASP A 106 -14.94 3.17 14.53
N HIS A 107 -14.04 3.08 13.54
CA HIS A 107 -12.96 4.04 13.27
C HIS A 107 -13.35 5.14 12.26
N ASN A 108 -14.65 5.34 12.02
CA ASN A 108 -15.15 6.34 11.06
C ASN A 108 -14.67 6.13 9.62
N VAL A 109 -14.48 4.88 9.19
CA VAL A 109 -14.16 4.48 7.81
C VAL A 109 -15.44 4.07 7.10
N GLY A 110 -15.71 4.64 5.94
CA GLY A 110 -16.81 4.20 5.08
C GLY A 110 -16.46 2.85 4.43
N VAL A 111 -17.39 1.89 4.46
CA VAL A 111 -17.17 0.56 3.89
C VAL A 111 -18.24 0.24 2.85
N THR A 112 -17.80 0.01 1.62
CA THR A 112 -18.65 -0.48 0.51
C THR A 112 -18.29 -1.94 0.22
N GLY A 113 -19.29 -2.83 0.13
CA GLY A 113 -19.09 -4.26 -0.05
C GLY A 113 -19.11 -4.69 -1.51
N VAL A 114 -18.16 -5.56 -1.88
CA VAL A 114 -18.17 -6.35 -3.11
C VAL A 114 -18.06 -7.82 -2.73
N MET A 115 -18.94 -8.66 -3.21
CA MET A 115 -18.94 -10.09 -2.89
C MET A 115 -18.75 -10.92 -4.16
N THR A 116 -17.82 -11.88 -4.10
CA THR A 116 -17.75 -12.88 -5.17
C THR A 116 -18.99 -13.80 -5.10
N ARG A 117 -19.34 -14.42 -6.23
CA ARG A 117 -20.43 -15.39 -6.26
C ARG A 117 -20.29 -16.46 -5.18
N SER A 118 -19.05 -16.98 -5.01
CA SER A 118 -18.76 -17.98 -3.96
C SER A 118 -18.91 -17.42 -2.54
N ALA A 119 -18.70 -16.12 -2.31
CA ALA A 119 -18.89 -15.51 -0.99
C ALA A 119 -20.38 -15.51 -0.59
N CYS A 120 -21.27 -15.36 -1.55
CA CYS A 120 -22.72 -15.37 -1.32
C CYS A 120 -23.25 -16.73 -0.80
N GLU A 121 -22.49 -17.81 -0.96
CA GLU A 121 -22.81 -19.13 -0.38
C GLU A 121 -22.51 -19.23 1.13
N PHE A 122 -21.66 -18.33 1.67
CA PHE A 122 -21.25 -18.32 3.08
C PHE A 122 -21.93 -17.23 3.89
N ILE A 123 -22.11 -16.06 3.31
CA ILE A 123 -22.83 -14.92 3.91
C ILE A 123 -23.71 -14.26 2.84
N THR A 124 -24.77 -13.58 3.27
CA THR A 124 -25.66 -12.92 2.31
C THR A 124 -25.23 -11.47 2.03
N PRO A 125 -25.47 -10.94 0.81
CA PRO A 125 -25.29 -9.51 0.52
C PRO A 125 -26.11 -8.63 1.48
N LEU A 126 -27.28 -9.10 1.90
CA LEU A 126 -28.15 -8.40 2.85
C LEU A 126 -27.46 -8.22 4.22
N SER A 127 -26.74 -9.25 4.72
CA SER A 127 -26.03 -9.15 6.01
C SER A 127 -24.96 -8.06 5.97
N LEU A 128 -24.18 -8.00 4.89
CA LEU A 128 -23.13 -6.98 4.73
C LEU A 128 -23.74 -5.59 4.51
N SER A 129 -24.78 -5.48 3.68
CA SER A 129 -25.48 -4.22 3.42
C SER A 129 -26.14 -3.66 4.70
N ALA A 130 -26.74 -4.51 5.51
CA ALA A 130 -27.35 -4.09 6.78
C ALA A 130 -26.33 -3.52 7.78
N LEU A 131 -25.10 -4.08 7.79
CA LEU A 131 -24.02 -3.59 8.65
C LEU A 131 -23.38 -2.31 8.10
N THR A 132 -23.09 -2.26 6.81
CA THR A 132 -22.42 -1.11 6.22
C THR A 132 -23.34 0.09 5.98
N GLY A 133 -24.63 -0.14 5.87
CA GLY A 133 -25.61 0.86 5.43
C GLY A 133 -25.49 1.20 3.94
N GLU A 134 -24.65 0.48 3.21
CA GLU A 134 -24.33 0.70 1.81
C GLU A 134 -24.80 -0.46 0.92
N LYS A 135 -24.96 -0.18 -0.38
CA LYS A 135 -25.24 -1.23 -1.36
C LYS A 135 -24.05 -2.18 -1.46
N VAL A 136 -24.33 -3.48 -1.53
CA VAL A 136 -23.35 -4.54 -1.81
C VAL A 136 -23.45 -4.95 -3.27
N PHE A 137 -22.32 -5.04 -3.93
CA PHE A 137 -22.20 -5.36 -5.35
C PHE A 137 -21.75 -6.81 -5.52
N THR A 138 -22.40 -7.56 -6.40
CA THR A 138 -22.14 -8.99 -6.61
C THR A 138 -21.84 -9.35 -8.06
N GLU A 139 -22.30 -8.55 -9.00
CA GLU A 139 -22.22 -8.82 -10.44
C GLU A 139 -21.52 -7.68 -11.18
N LEU A 140 -20.75 -8.04 -12.21
CA LEU A 140 -20.07 -7.08 -13.08
C LEU A 140 -21.08 -6.34 -13.97
N PHE A 141 -22.10 -7.07 -14.47
CA PHE A 141 -23.14 -6.57 -15.35
C PHE A 141 -24.50 -6.56 -14.63
N SER A 142 -24.81 -5.45 -13.98
CA SER A 142 -26.13 -5.20 -13.41
C SER A 142 -26.80 -4.08 -14.21
N LEU A 143 -28.00 -4.31 -14.72
CA LEU A 143 -28.76 -3.35 -15.53
C LEU A 143 -28.96 -1.97 -14.84
N THR A 144 -28.88 -1.94 -13.51
CA THR A 144 -28.98 -0.71 -12.71
C THR A 144 -27.64 -0.02 -12.48
N ASP A 145 -26.53 -0.75 -12.59
CA ASP A 145 -25.19 -0.26 -12.24
C ASP A 145 -24.32 0.08 -13.47
N GLU A 146 -24.64 -0.52 -14.62
CA GLU A 146 -23.91 -0.32 -15.90
C GLU A 146 -24.10 1.07 -16.49
N ALA A 147 -25.24 1.69 -16.28
CA ALA A 147 -25.55 3.03 -16.81
C ALA A 147 -24.57 4.13 -16.32
N GLU A 148 -23.74 3.86 -15.32
CA GLU A 148 -22.82 4.79 -14.70
C GLU A 148 -21.34 4.31 -14.65
N MET A 149 -20.93 3.27 -15.40
CA MET A 149 -19.58 2.65 -15.28
C MET A 149 -19.23 2.30 -13.82
N GLY A 150 -20.15 1.63 -13.11
CA GLY A 150 -20.11 1.43 -11.67
C GLY A 150 -18.84 0.78 -11.14
N HIS A 151 -18.25 -0.19 -11.84
CA HIS A 151 -17.01 -0.87 -11.44
C HIS A 151 -15.78 0.05 -11.48
N ILE A 152 -15.67 0.96 -12.47
CA ILE A 152 -14.56 1.92 -12.56
C ILE A 152 -14.68 2.94 -11.44
N ARG A 153 -15.91 3.39 -11.12
CA ARG A 153 -16.16 4.32 -10.05
C ARG A 153 -15.82 3.71 -8.68
N LEU A 154 -16.27 2.48 -8.41
CA LEU A 154 -15.94 1.74 -7.19
C LEU A 154 -14.42 1.60 -7.02
N ALA A 155 -13.70 1.26 -8.09
CA ALA A 155 -12.26 1.12 -8.08
C ALA A 155 -11.50 2.44 -7.78
N ARG A 156 -12.06 3.59 -8.19
CA ARG A 156 -11.42 4.92 -8.06
C ARG A 156 -11.80 5.67 -6.80
N GLU A 157 -12.99 5.45 -6.25
CA GLU A 157 -13.50 6.16 -5.09
C GLU A 157 -12.99 5.60 -3.75
N ALA A 158 -12.41 4.40 -3.74
CA ALA A 158 -11.85 3.79 -2.54
C ALA A 158 -10.46 4.36 -2.24
N ASP A 159 -10.14 4.61 -0.96
CA ASP A 159 -8.78 4.89 -0.49
C ASP A 159 -7.99 3.60 -0.26
N LEU A 160 -8.68 2.45 -0.12
CA LEU A 160 -8.12 1.11 0.04
C LEU A 160 -9.08 0.06 -0.51
N VAL A 161 -8.56 -0.89 -1.28
CA VAL A 161 -9.26 -2.13 -1.62
C VAL A 161 -8.78 -3.23 -0.69
N LEU A 162 -9.67 -3.72 0.18
CA LEU A 162 -9.38 -4.73 1.19
C LEU A 162 -10.07 -6.05 0.85
N VAL A 163 -9.30 -7.12 0.66
CA VAL A 163 -9.82 -8.45 0.29
C VAL A 163 -9.85 -9.36 1.51
N VAL A 164 -11.01 -9.70 2.03
CA VAL A 164 -11.20 -10.53 3.25
C VAL A 164 -12.39 -11.49 3.08
N PRO A 165 -12.17 -12.80 3.10
CA PRO A 165 -10.89 -13.48 2.97
C PRO A 165 -10.38 -13.46 1.53
N ALA A 166 -9.05 -13.43 1.33
CA ALA A 166 -8.43 -13.67 0.06
C ALA A 166 -8.18 -15.18 -0.10
N THR A 167 -9.03 -15.84 -0.87
CA THR A 167 -8.90 -17.27 -1.14
C THR A 167 -7.79 -17.56 -2.15
N ALA A 168 -7.26 -18.80 -2.17
CA ALA A 168 -6.24 -19.20 -3.14
C ALA A 168 -6.67 -18.94 -4.60
N ASN A 169 -7.95 -19.18 -4.92
CA ASN A 169 -8.50 -18.88 -6.24
C ASN A 169 -8.45 -17.38 -6.57
N LEU A 170 -8.88 -16.52 -5.65
CA LEU A 170 -8.90 -15.08 -5.88
C LEU A 170 -7.47 -14.51 -5.99
N ILE A 171 -6.54 -15.00 -5.16
CA ILE A 171 -5.11 -14.69 -5.23
C ILE A 171 -4.53 -15.08 -6.60
N ALA A 172 -4.79 -16.31 -7.06
CA ALA A 172 -4.29 -16.80 -8.35
C ALA A 172 -4.83 -15.97 -9.53
N ARG A 173 -6.13 -15.64 -9.52
CA ARG A 173 -6.76 -14.83 -10.56
C ARG A 173 -6.22 -13.40 -10.58
N ALA A 174 -6.07 -12.76 -9.42
CA ALA A 174 -5.46 -11.44 -9.31
C ALA A 174 -3.99 -11.44 -9.78
N ALA A 175 -3.21 -12.46 -9.40
CA ALA A 175 -1.82 -12.60 -9.83
C ALA A 175 -1.67 -12.77 -11.35
N SER A 176 -2.66 -13.41 -11.98
CA SER A 176 -2.72 -13.65 -13.43
C SER A 176 -3.38 -12.53 -14.23
N GLY A 177 -3.96 -11.50 -13.56
CA GLY A 177 -4.58 -10.35 -14.23
C GLY A 177 -5.95 -10.66 -14.86
N PHE A 178 -6.70 -11.64 -14.31
CA PHE A 178 -8.08 -11.89 -14.75
C PHE A 178 -8.99 -10.71 -14.38
N ALA A 179 -9.99 -10.48 -15.23
CA ALA A 179 -11.04 -9.44 -15.05
C ALA A 179 -12.39 -9.96 -15.56
N ASP A 180 -12.74 -11.19 -15.19
CA ASP A 180 -13.92 -11.91 -15.64
C ASP A 180 -15.06 -11.92 -14.62
N ASP A 181 -14.85 -11.30 -13.45
CA ASP A 181 -15.89 -10.95 -12.47
C ASP A 181 -15.64 -9.55 -11.88
N LEU A 182 -16.59 -9.07 -11.10
CA LEU A 182 -16.53 -7.73 -10.50
C LEU A 182 -15.30 -7.56 -9.60
N ALA A 183 -14.99 -8.55 -8.74
CA ALA A 183 -13.88 -8.49 -7.80
C ALA A 183 -12.53 -8.38 -8.51
N THR A 184 -12.26 -9.24 -9.49
CA THR A 184 -11.02 -9.23 -10.26
C THR A 184 -10.90 -8.03 -11.19
N THR A 185 -12.02 -7.56 -11.76
CA THR A 185 -12.05 -6.33 -12.55
C THR A 185 -11.67 -5.11 -11.71
N ILE A 186 -12.20 -4.98 -10.49
CA ILE A 186 -11.85 -3.92 -9.55
C ILE A 186 -10.35 -3.99 -9.18
N LEU A 187 -9.85 -5.18 -8.85
CA LEU A 187 -8.43 -5.36 -8.51
C LEU A 187 -7.48 -4.98 -9.64
N LEU A 188 -7.90 -5.13 -10.90
CA LEU A 188 -7.12 -4.73 -12.07
C LEU A 188 -7.26 -3.23 -12.39
N ALA A 189 -8.43 -2.63 -12.11
CA ALA A 189 -8.77 -1.25 -12.48
C ALA A 189 -8.38 -0.20 -11.42
N THR A 190 -8.15 -0.63 -10.17
CA THR A 190 -7.84 0.30 -9.08
C THR A 190 -6.42 0.86 -9.16
N THR A 191 -6.28 2.13 -8.79
CA THR A 191 -4.99 2.79 -8.52
C THR A 191 -4.73 2.97 -7.04
N SER A 192 -5.70 2.61 -6.20
CA SER A 192 -5.60 2.70 -4.75
C SER A 192 -4.80 1.52 -4.18
N PRO A 193 -4.21 1.65 -3.00
CA PRO A 193 -3.59 0.54 -2.31
C PRO A 193 -4.51 -0.68 -2.23
N VAL A 194 -3.94 -1.87 -2.40
CA VAL A 194 -4.65 -3.14 -2.26
C VAL A 194 -4.04 -3.93 -1.11
N MET A 195 -4.87 -4.44 -0.21
CA MET A 195 -4.48 -5.35 0.86
C MET A 195 -5.29 -6.62 0.80
N MET A 196 -4.62 -7.76 0.97
CA MET A 196 -5.25 -9.08 0.98
C MET A 196 -5.04 -9.77 2.33
N ALA A 197 -6.10 -10.32 2.91
CA ALA A 197 -6.05 -11.18 4.08
C ALA A 197 -6.25 -12.65 3.63
N PRO A 198 -5.18 -13.43 3.41
CA PRO A 198 -5.26 -14.80 2.93
C PRO A 198 -5.96 -15.72 3.93
N ALA A 199 -6.81 -16.64 3.41
CA ALA A 199 -7.39 -17.72 4.18
C ALA A 199 -7.63 -18.95 3.31
N MET A 200 -7.01 -20.07 3.66
CA MET A 200 -7.10 -21.34 2.95
C MET A 200 -6.59 -22.48 3.81
N ASN A 201 -6.77 -23.71 3.36
CA ASN A 201 -6.19 -24.89 3.97
C ASN A 201 -4.63 -24.80 3.97
N HIS A 202 -3.98 -25.43 4.97
CA HIS A 202 -2.53 -25.41 5.14
C HIS A 202 -1.78 -25.93 3.90
N ALA A 203 -2.23 -27.04 3.30
CA ALA A 203 -1.61 -27.58 2.10
C ALA A 203 -1.74 -26.64 0.89
N MET A 204 -2.88 -25.95 0.77
CA MET A 204 -3.06 -24.91 -0.26
C MET A 204 -2.16 -23.69 -0.01
N TRP A 205 -1.97 -23.31 1.24
CA TRP A 205 -1.05 -22.22 1.60
C TRP A 205 0.40 -22.56 1.24
N GLY A 206 0.88 -23.76 1.63
CA GLY A 206 2.24 -24.22 1.34
C GLY A 206 2.49 -24.56 -0.14
N HIS A 207 1.44 -24.62 -0.98
CA HIS A 207 1.58 -25.02 -2.37
C HIS A 207 2.43 -24.01 -3.16
N PRO A 208 3.43 -24.46 -3.95
CA PRO A 208 4.33 -23.59 -4.70
C PRO A 208 3.58 -22.55 -5.54
N ALA A 209 2.51 -22.93 -6.23
CA ALA A 209 1.71 -21.99 -7.04
C ALA A 209 1.09 -20.88 -6.20
N THR A 210 0.66 -21.16 -4.97
CA THR A 210 0.12 -20.13 -4.07
C THR A 210 1.21 -19.15 -3.63
N GLN A 211 2.38 -19.67 -3.26
CA GLN A 211 3.53 -18.86 -2.84
C GLN A 211 4.08 -18.00 -4.00
N GLU A 212 4.15 -18.55 -5.22
CA GLU A 212 4.52 -17.80 -6.42
C GLU A 212 3.54 -16.67 -6.73
N ASN A 213 2.24 -16.95 -6.64
CA ASN A 213 1.20 -15.93 -6.86
C ASN A 213 1.30 -14.80 -5.83
N LEU A 214 1.50 -15.13 -4.55
CA LEU A 214 1.68 -14.14 -3.49
C LEU A 214 2.96 -13.31 -3.70
N ALA A 215 4.08 -13.96 -4.05
CA ALA A 215 5.32 -13.25 -4.36
C ALA A 215 5.14 -12.27 -5.53
N ARG A 216 4.41 -12.68 -6.58
CA ARG A 216 4.07 -11.82 -7.72
C ARG A 216 3.20 -10.64 -7.33
N LEU A 217 2.19 -10.85 -6.49
CA LEU A 217 1.30 -9.79 -6.00
C LEU A 217 2.05 -8.79 -5.10
N ARG A 218 2.89 -9.30 -4.18
CA ARG A 218 3.75 -8.46 -3.34
C ARG A 218 4.73 -7.62 -4.16
N ALA A 219 5.34 -8.21 -5.20
CA ALA A 219 6.21 -7.47 -6.13
C ALA A 219 5.48 -6.36 -6.90
N ARG A 220 4.13 -6.45 -7.02
CA ARG A 220 3.27 -5.41 -7.61
C ARG A 220 2.74 -4.41 -6.57
N GLY A 221 3.21 -4.48 -5.32
CA GLY A 221 2.83 -3.55 -4.25
C GLY A 221 1.54 -3.92 -3.49
N ILE A 222 1.01 -5.14 -3.65
CA ILE A 222 -0.14 -5.62 -2.89
C ILE A 222 0.32 -6.07 -1.51
N ALA A 223 -0.23 -5.45 -0.46
CA ALA A 223 0.05 -5.80 0.93
C ALA A 223 -0.72 -7.06 1.36
N THR A 224 -0.18 -7.79 2.34
CA THR A 224 -0.85 -8.96 2.93
C THR A 224 -0.94 -8.82 4.45
N ALA A 225 -2.11 -9.15 5.02
CA ALA A 225 -2.33 -9.28 6.46
C ALA A 225 -2.52 -10.77 6.80
N GLY A 226 -1.58 -11.39 7.45
CA GLY A 226 -1.55 -12.83 7.71
C GLY A 226 -1.05 -13.67 6.53
N PRO A 227 -1.42 -14.99 6.48
CA PRO A 227 -2.33 -15.69 7.39
C PRO A 227 -1.74 -15.95 8.77
N ALA A 228 -2.59 -16.37 9.72
CA ALA A 228 -2.19 -16.81 11.05
C ALA A 228 -1.99 -18.33 11.09
N ASP A 229 -1.24 -18.77 12.09
CA ASP A 229 -1.12 -20.18 12.46
C ASP A 229 -2.30 -20.62 13.35
N GLY A 230 -2.60 -21.90 13.36
CA GLY A 230 -3.56 -22.50 14.28
C GLY A 230 -4.52 -23.48 13.65
N ASN A 231 -5.53 -23.90 14.45
CA ASN A 231 -6.54 -24.86 14.02
C ASN A 231 -7.47 -24.27 12.94
N MET A 232 -7.66 -25.00 11.88
CA MET A 232 -8.57 -24.67 10.78
C MET A 232 -9.91 -25.39 10.90
N ALA A 233 -10.91 -24.91 10.19
CA ALA A 233 -12.26 -25.49 10.19
C ALA A 233 -12.30 -26.96 9.70
N CYS A 234 -11.30 -27.42 8.95
CA CYS A 234 -11.14 -28.81 8.54
C CYS A 234 -10.49 -29.71 9.60
N GLY A 235 -10.13 -29.19 10.77
CA GLY A 235 -9.49 -29.93 11.85
C GLY A 235 -7.96 -30.11 11.69
N GLU A 236 -7.37 -29.49 10.67
CA GLU A 236 -5.92 -29.44 10.47
C GLU A 236 -5.31 -28.25 11.23
N GLU A 237 -4.06 -28.40 11.67
CA GLU A 237 -3.28 -27.35 12.32
C GLU A 237 -2.14 -26.89 11.40
N GLY A 238 -1.91 -25.59 11.34
CA GLY A 238 -0.82 -25.00 10.55
C GLY A 238 -1.14 -23.58 10.08
N THR A 239 -0.27 -23.06 9.21
CA THR A 239 -0.40 -21.74 8.59
C THR A 239 -1.47 -21.78 7.48
N GLY A 240 -2.39 -20.83 7.49
CA GLY A 240 -3.45 -20.72 6.47
C GLY A 240 -4.75 -20.15 7.01
N ARG A 241 -4.88 -20.01 8.33
CA ARG A 241 -6.02 -19.41 8.99
C ARG A 241 -6.05 -17.90 8.73
N LEU A 242 -7.24 -17.34 8.52
CA LEU A 242 -7.39 -15.89 8.42
C LEU A 242 -6.79 -15.22 9.65
N ALA A 243 -6.01 -14.18 9.47
CA ALA A 243 -5.51 -13.33 10.55
C ALA A 243 -6.66 -12.85 11.45
N GLU A 244 -6.35 -12.50 12.68
CA GLU A 244 -7.39 -12.01 13.58
C GLU A 244 -7.95 -10.67 13.11
N VAL A 245 -9.24 -10.46 13.35
CA VAL A 245 -9.94 -9.26 12.87
C VAL A 245 -9.26 -7.96 13.34
N PRO A 246 -8.82 -7.83 14.61
CA PRO A 246 -8.08 -6.64 15.04
C PRO A 246 -6.82 -6.37 14.20
N ASP A 247 -6.05 -7.40 13.87
CA ASP A 247 -4.80 -7.26 13.10
C ASP A 247 -5.07 -6.80 11.67
N ILE A 248 -6.13 -7.34 11.04
CA ILE A 248 -6.56 -6.92 9.69
C ILE A 248 -7.01 -5.45 9.71
N VAL A 249 -7.81 -5.06 10.70
CA VAL A 249 -8.31 -3.70 10.84
C VAL A 249 -7.17 -2.72 11.09
N GLU A 250 -6.26 -3.04 11.99
CA GLU A 250 -5.10 -2.20 12.28
C GLU A 250 -4.20 -2.02 11.04
N ALA A 251 -3.93 -3.09 10.31
CA ALA A 251 -3.17 -3.03 9.05
C ALA A 251 -3.88 -2.16 7.99
N ALA A 252 -5.22 -2.26 7.89
CA ALA A 252 -6.01 -1.41 7.01
C ALA A 252 -5.95 0.07 7.42
N LEU A 253 -6.10 0.37 8.72
CA LEU A 253 -6.02 1.74 9.25
C LEU A 253 -4.62 2.35 9.07
N ARG A 254 -3.56 1.57 9.19
CA ARG A 254 -2.19 2.00 8.86
C ARG A 254 -2.06 2.36 7.38
N THR A 255 -2.56 1.51 6.49
CA THR A 255 -2.55 1.76 5.04
C THR A 255 -3.34 3.03 4.67
N LEU A 256 -4.40 3.33 5.41
CA LEU A 256 -5.19 4.56 5.28
C LEU A 256 -4.55 5.80 5.95
N ASN A 257 -3.39 5.65 6.60
CA ASN A 257 -2.73 6.67 7.41
C ASN A 257 -3.62 7.22 8.55
N MET A 258 -4.49 6.39 9.12
CA MET A 258 -5.39 6.74 10.23
C MET A 258 -4.84 6.38 11.60
N VAL A 259 -3.88 5.48 11.67
CA VAL A 259 -3.17 5.09 12.87
C VAL A 259 -1.68 5.28 12.60
N PRO A 260 -0.96 5.94 13.51
CA PRO A 260 0.48 6.05 13.39
C PRO A 260 1.13 4.66 13.35
N GLY A 261 1.94 4.39 12.37
CA GLY A 261 2.79 3.20 12.35
C GLY A 261 3.88 3.29 13.42
N PRO A 262 4.55 2.18 13.78
CA PRO A 262 5.62 2.17 14.80
C PRO A 262 6.80 3.09 14.44
N LEU A 263 6.94 3.44 13.15
CA LEU A 263 7.98 4.35 12.66
C LEU A 263 7.43 5.70 12.16
N SER A 264 6.18 6.04 12.53
CA SER A 264 5.58 7.33 12.15
C SER A 264 6.37 8.51 12.72
N GLY A 265 6.52 9.54 11.88
CA GLY A 265 7.31 10.73 12.23
C GLY A 265 8.81 10.57 12.03
N ARG A 266 9.31 9.36 11.76
CA ARG A 266 10.73 9.10 11.51
C ARG A 266 11.05 9.16 10.02
N HIS A 267 12.25 9.60 9.69
CA HIS A 267 12.80 9.57 8.35
C HIS A 267 13.81 8.42 8.23
N ALA A 268 13.61 7.57 7.23
CA ALA A 268 14.52 6.48 6.91
C ALA A 268 15.20 6.72 5.56
N LEU A 269 16.52 6.64 5.56
CA LEU A 269 17.38 6.67 4.38
C LEU A 269 17.79 5.24 4.03
N VAL A 270 17.52 4.80 2.81
CA VAL A 270 17.90 3.45 2.35
C VAL A 270 18.75 3.57 1.10
N THR A 271 19.90 2.88 1.04
CA THR A 271 20.66 2.73 -0.20
C THR A 271 20.39 1.37 -0.85
N SER A 272 20.29 1.31 -2.17
CA SER A 272 19.95 0.10 -2.92
C SER A 272 20.67 0.03 -4.28
N GLY A 273 20.69 -1.17 -4.87
CA GLY A 273 21.26 -1.39 -6.19
C GLY A 273 22.79 -1.37 -6.19
N PRO A 274 23.41 -1.52 -7.36
CA PRO A 274 24.85 -1.38 -7.55
C PRO A 274 25.21 0.08 -7.82
N THR A 275 26.47 0.48 -7.53
CA THR A 275 27.06 1.65 -8.19
C THR A 275 27.79 1.21 -9.45
N VAL A 276 27.83 2.10 -10.42
CA VAL A 276 28.42 1.90 -11.74
C VAL A 276 29.47 2.97 -11.98
N GLU A 277 30.74 2.55 -12.03
CA GLU A 277 31.88 3.45 -12.17
C GLU A 277 32.34 3.42 -13.62
N PRO A 278 32.20 4.51 -14.40
CA PRO A 278 32.53 4.50 -15.81
C PRO A 278 34.04 4.38 -16.04
N ILE A 279 34.41 3.50 -16.97
CA ILE A 279 35.76 3.44 -17.57
C ILE A 279 35.80 4.39 -18.78
N ASP A 280 34.78 4.29 -19.62
CA ASP A 280 34.50 5.12 -20.78
C ASP A 280 33.00 5.14 -21.07
N PRO A 281 32.48 5.82 -22.09
CA PRO A 281 31.05 5.86 -22.37
C PRO A 281 30.36 4.49 -22.62
N VAL A 282 31.14 3.41 -22.73
CA VAL A 282 30.64 2.07 -23.11
C VAL A 282 30.89 1.03 -22.01
N ARG A 283 31.96 1.20 -21.22
CA ARG A 283 32.40 0.21 -20.21
C ARG A 283 32.47 0.82 -18.84
N PHE A 284 32.17 -0.03 -17.82
CA PHE A 284 32.13 0.37 -16.43
C PHE A 284 32.58 -0.76 -15.51
N ILE A 285 32.85 -0.42 -14.26
CA ILE A 285 33.07 -1.33 -13.13
C ILE A 285 31.81 -1.27 -12.27
N ALA A 286 31.28 -2.41 -11.85
CA ALA A 286 30.14 -2.49 -10.95
C ALA A 286 30.13 -3.81 -10.17
N ASN A 287 29.57 -3.77 -8.96
CA ASN A 287 29.28 -4.98 -8.20
C ASN A 287 27.95 -5.62 -8.65
N ARG A 288 27.84 -6.94 -8.56
CA ARG A 288 26.56 -7.61 -8.87
C ARG A 288 25.53 -7.33 -7.79
N SER A 289 24.44 -6.65 -8.15
CA SER A 289 23.29 -6.43 -7.28
C SER A 289 22.03 -6.24 -8.10
N SER A 290 20.93 -6.82 -7.64
CA SER A 290 19.62 -6.61 -8.25
C SER A 290 18.81 -5.48 -7.61
N GLY A 291 19.25 -4.95 -6.46
CA GLY A 291 18.52 -3.96 -5.68
C GLY A 291 17.30 -4.50 -4.90
N LYS A 292 16.89 -5.75 -5.10
CA LYS A 292 15.68 -6.33 -4.51
C LYS A 292 15.61 -6.17 -2.99
N GLN A 293 16.72 -6.37 -2.28
CA GLN A 293 16.74 -6.28 -0.82
C GLN A 293 16.50 -4.85 -0.32
N GLY A 294 17.21 -3.85 -0.87
CA GLY A 294 17.04 -2.45 -0.48
C GLY A 294 15.65 -1.92 -0.82
N HIS A 295 15.09 -2.29 -1.98
CA HIS A 295 13.73 -1.92 -2.36
C HIS A 295 12.68 -2.54 -1.43
N ALA A 296 12.84 -3.82 -1.04
CA ALA A 296 11.94 -4.47 -0.09
C ALA A 296 11.98 -3.82 1.31
N ILE A 297 13.17 -3.45 1.79
CA ILE A 297 13.33 -2.75 3.07
C ILE A 297 12.69 -1.36 3.00
N ALA A 298 12.90 -0.61 1.91
CA ALA A 298 12.30 0.71 1.74
C ALA A 298 10.75 0.64 1.73
N ALA A 299 10.19 -0.35 1.02
CA ALA A 299 8.76 -0.61 1.00
C ALA A 299 8.21 -0.92 2.40
N GLU A 300 8.91 -1.78 3.15
CA GLU A 300 8.47 -2.20 4.50
C GLU A 300 8.58 -1.05 5.51
N LEU A 301 9.64 -0.25 5.48
CA LEU A 301 9.77 0.95 6.32
C LEU A 301 8.64 1.96 6.05
N ALA A 302 8.28 2.16 4.78
CA ALA A 302 7.17 3.02 4.40
C ALA A 302 5.82 2.46 4.89
N SER A 303 5.61 1.14 4.81
CA SER A 303 4.39 0.48 5.31
C SER A 303 4.22 0.61 6.82
N ARG A 304 5.33 0.77 7.58
CA ARG A 304 5.36 1.02 9.04
C ARG A 304 5.26 2.50 9.40
N GLY A 305 5.02 3.37 8.41
CA GLY A 305 4.75 4.80 8.60
C GLY A 305 5.99 5.70 8.57
N ALA A 306 7.18 5.19 8.26
CA ALA A 306 8.35 6.02 8.07
C ALA A 306 8.25 6.85 6.75
N ARG A 307 8.75 8.07 6.78
CA ARG A 307 9.07 8.82 5.56
C ARG A 307 10.37 8.26 4.98
N VAL A 308 10.32 7.66 3.79
CA VAL A 308 11.47 6.94 3.22
C VAL A 308 12.08 7.68 2.04
N THR A 309 13.41 7.85 2.06
CA THR A 309 14.22 8.24 0.91
C THR A 309 15.06 7.04 0.48
N LEU A 310 14.80 6.52 -0.73
CA LEU A 310 15.54 5.42 -1.33
C LEU A 310 16.53 5.97 -2.36
N VAL A 311 17.82 5.89 -2.06
CA VAL A 311 18.90 6.24 -2.99
C VAL A 311 19.32 4.96 -3.72
N SER A 312 19.02 4.86 -5.01
CA SER A 312 19.24 3.65 -5.78
C SER A 312 20.21 3.84 -6.93
N GLY A 313 21.20 2.97 -7.01
CA GLY A 313 21.95 2.75 -8.25
C GLY A 313 21.06 2.10 -9.33
N PRO A 314 21.57 1.91 -10.58
CA PRO A 314 20.76 1.43 -11.70
C PRO A 314 20.19 0.04 -11.48
N VAL A 315 18.87 -0.06 -11.46
CA VAL A 315 18.10 -1.32 -11.36
C VAL A 315 16.85 -1.25 -12.24
N THR A 316 16.27 -2.41 -12.57
CA THR A 316 15.03 -2.50 -13.35
C THR A 316 13.78 -2.65 -12.48
N LEU A 317 13.89 -2.38 -11.18
CA LEU A 317 12.78 -2.49 -10.23
C LEU A 317 11.93 -1.23 -10.26
N PRO A 318 10.60 -1.35 -10.13
CA PRO A 318 9.73 -0.19 -9.93
C PRO A 318 10.01 0.47 -8.58
N SER A 319 9.74 1.78 -8.50
CA SER A 319 9.78 2.48 -7.21
C SER A 319 8.72 1.90 -6.27
N PRO A 320 9.07 1.58 -5.01
CA PRO A 320 8.08 1.16 -4.04
C PRO A 320 7.06 2.27 -3.75
N PRO A 321 5.79 1.92 -3.44
CA PRO A 321 4.77 2.90 -3.07
C PRO A 321 5.19 3.74 -1.86
N ALA A 322 4.79 5.02 -1.84
CA ALA A 322 5.05 5.97 -0.75
C ALA A 322 6.55 6.20 -0.41
N VAL A 323 7.47 5.87 -1.32
CA VAL A 323 8.90 6.03 -1.17
C VAL A 323 9.40 7.12 -2.13
N LYS A 324 10.20 8.06 -1.61
CA LYS A 324 10.92 9.04 -2.44
C LYS A 324 12.16 8.36 -3.04
N LEU A 325 12.11 8.05 -4.34
CA LEU A 325 13.26 7.50 -5.06
C LEU A 325 14.21 8.61 -5.52
N VAL A 326 15.51 8.40 -5.30
CA VAL A 326 16.60 9.21 -5.82
C VAL A 326 17.52 8.27 -6.60
N GLU A 327 17.51 8.41 -7.93
CA GLU A 327 18.36 7.61 -8.81
C GLU A 327 19.75 8.21 -8.92
N VAL A 328 20.76 7.36 -8.78
CA VAL A 328 22.18 7.72 -8.86
C VAL A 328 22.93 6.68 -9.68
N GLN A 329 24.13 7.00 -10.11
CA GLN A 329 24.95 6.10 -10.91
C GLN A 329 26.23 5.67 -10.19
N THR A 330 26.99 6.61 -9.66
CA THR A 330 28.29 6.37 -9.04
C THR A 330 28.24 6.39 -7.52
N ALA A 331 29.25 5.84 -6.86
CA ALA A 331 29.40 5.87 -5.40
C ALA A 331 29.45 7.30 -4.85
N ARG A 332 30.06 8.22 -5.58
CA ARG A 332 30.11 9.64 -5.21
C ARG A 332 28.72 10.28 -5.23
N GLN A 333 27.96 10.07 -6.32
CA GLN A 333 26.57 10.56 -6.40
C GLN A 333 25.68 9.94 -5.31
N MET A 334 25.92 8.65 -4.99
CA MET A 334 25.17 7.99 -3.92
C MET A 334 25.49 8.62 -2.55
N LEU A 335 26.75 8.93 -2.27
CA LEU A 335 27.13 9.65 -1.04
C LEU A 335 26.48 11.03 -0.97
N GLU A 336 26.61 11.84 -2.04
CA GLU A 336 26.01 13.18 -2.12
C GLU A 336 24.49 13.15 -1.89
N ALA A 337 23.80 12.17 -2.50
CA ALA A 337 22.37 11.99 -2.33
C ALA A 337 22.00 11.55 -0.89
N CYS A 338 22.85 10.72 -0.26
CA CYS A 338 22.64 10.32 1.14
C CYS A 338 22.83 11.50 2.09
N GLU A 339 23.88 12.30 1.92
CA GLU A 339 24.16 13.50 2.73
C GLU A 339 23.06 14.56 2.54
N ALA A 340 22.54 14.74 1.32
CA ALA A 340 21.41 15.63 1.05
C ALA A 340 20.06 15.15 1.63
N ALA A 341 19.97 13.87 1.97
CA ALA A 341 18.77 13.29 2.62
C ALA A 341 18.80 13.39 4.15
N LEU A 342 19.90 13.81 4.75
CA LEU A 342 19.99 14.04 6.20
C LEU A 342 19.27 15.37 6.58
N PRO A 343 18.74 15.50 7.81
CA PRO A 343 18.76 14.48 8.87
C PRO A 343 17.77 13.33 8.62
N ALA A 344 18.14 12.16 9.10
CA ALA A 344 17.32 10.95 9.11
C ALA A 344 17.58 10.21 10.45
N GLU A 345 16.57 9.58 11.00
CA GLU A 345 16.68 8.80 12.24
C GLU A 345 17.21 7.38 11.94
N ILE A 346 16.96 6.87 10.75
CA ILE A 346 17.31 5.50 10.33
C ILE A 346 18.11 5.56 9.04
N ALA A 347 19.25 4.87 8.97
CA ALA A 347 19.96 4.63 7.72
C ALA A 347 20.19 3.13 7.49
N VAL A 348 19.77 2.61 6.34
CA VAL A 348 20.01 1.22 5.94
C VAL A 348 20.84 1.18 4.67
N CYS A 349 22.10 0.79 4.78
CA CYS A 349 23.06 0.73 3.69
C CYS A 349 23.08 -0.66 3.04
N ALA A 350 22.14 -0.91 2.11
CA ALA A 350 21.99 -2.19 1.41
C ALA A 350 22.52 -2.17 -0.04
N ALA A 351 23.06 -1.03 -0.52
CA ALA A 351 23.64 -0.91 -1.83
C ALA A 351 24.96 -1.70 -1.96
N ALA A 352 25.20 -2.25 -3.15
CA ALA A 352 26.50 -2.86 -3.52
C ALA A 352 27.42 -1.81 -4.14
N VAL A 353 28.02 -1.01 -3.29
CA VAL A 353 28.92 0.08 -3.69
C VAL A 353 30.25 -0.51 -4.17
N ALA A 354 30.74 -0.07 -5.33
CA ALA A 354 32.05 -0.47 -5.83
C ALA A 354 33.14 0.17 -4.95
N ASP A 355 34.18 -0.61 -4.60
CA ASP A 355 35.29 -0.13 -3.76
C ASP A 355 36.17 0.88 -4.50
N TRP A 356 36.22 0.78 -5.82
CA TRP A 356 37.13 1.59 -6.68
C TRP A 356 36.36 2.22 -7.84
N HIS A 357 36.85 3.38 -8.26
CA HIS A 357 36.47 4.05 -9.51
C HIS A 357 37.71 4.26 -10.38
N VAL A 358 37.48 4.52 -11.65
CA VAL A 358 38.56 4.86 -12.59
C VAL A 358 39.00 6.31 -12.38
N LYS A 359 40.26 6.52 -12.03
CA LYS A 359 40.82 7.84 -11.69
C LYS A 359 40.65 8.86 -12.82
N HIS A 360 40.79 8.39 -14.07
CA HIS A 360 40.62 9.21 -15.26
C HIS A 360 39.69 8.47 -16.24
N ALA A 361 38.39 8.60 -16.04
CA ALA A 361 37.39 8.03 -16.95
C ALA A 361 37.48 8.71 -18.32
N GLY A 362 37.55 7.92 -19.38
CA GLY A 362 37.63 8.43 -20.74
C GLY A 362 36.29 9.04 -21.19
N THR A 363 36.34 10.21 -21.84
CA THR A 363 35.16 10.81 -22.48
C THR A 363 34.84 10.18 -23.85
N VAL A 364 35.77 9.36 -24.38
CA VAL A 364 35.69 8.65 -25.65
C VAL A 364 36.01 7.18 -25.42
N LYS A 365 35.35 6.29 -26.16
CA LYS A 365 35.62 4.85 -26.08
C LYS A 365 37.10 4.54 -26.30
N LEU A 366 37.73 3.87 -25.33
CA LEU A 366 39.11 3.40 -25.43
C LEU A 366 39.24 2.39 -26.60
N LYS A 367 40.05 2.71 -27.62
CA LYS A 367 40.30 1.82 -28.76
C LYS A 367 41.43 0.86 -28.45
N LYS A 368 41.37 -0.33 -29.03
CA LYS A 368 42.52 -1.26 -29.04
C LYS A 368 43.64 -0.66 -29.86
N GLN A 369 44.85 -0.80 -29.37
CA GLN A 369 46.04 -0.50 -30.15
C GLN A 369 46.45 -1.79 -30.90
N ASP A 370 46.65 -1.71 -32.19
CA ASP A 370 47.06 -2.87 -33.00
C ASP A 370 48.39 -3.42 -32.51
N GLY A 371 48.42 -4.66 -32.04
CA GLY A 371 49.62 -5.37 -31.57
C GLY A 371 50.18 -4.97 -30.21
N GLY A 372 49.52 -4.04 -29.48
CA GLY A 372 49.94 -3.60 -28.14
C GLY A 372 49.15 -4.23 -27.01
N PRO A 373 49.65 -4.21 -25.76
CA PRO A 373 48.88 -4.61 -24.58
C PRO A 373 47.71 -3.64 -24.37
N PRO A 374 46.62 -4.12 -23.68
CA PRO A 374 45.53 -3.21 -23.32
C PRO A 374 46.05 -2.06 -22.44
N PRO A 375 45.52 -0.84 -22.59
CA PRO A 375 45.92 0.29 -21.74
C PRO A 375 45.63 -0.02 -20.28
N PRO A 376 46.55 0.30 -19.34
CA PRO A 376 46.30 0.12 -17.91
C PRO A 376 45.18 1.06 -17.46
N ILE A 377 44.34 0.57 -16.54
CA ILE A 377 43.29 1.36 -15.91
C ILE A 377 43.75 1.70 -14.49
N GLU A 378 44.00 2.98 -14.25
CA GLU A 378 44.33 3.46 -12.91
C GLU A 378 43.06 3.56 -12.08
N LEU A 379 43.05 2.90 -10.89
CA LEU A 379 41.92 2.90 -9.94
C LEU A 379 42.24 3.84 -8.77
N ALA A 380 41.18 4.43 -8.22
CA ALA A 380 41.18 5.15 -6.95
C ALA A 380 40.05 4.67 -6.08
N GLU A 381 40.17 4.84 -4.76
CA GLU A 381 39.18 4.42 -3.81
C GLU A 381 37.91 5.26 -3.92
N ASN A 382 36.77 4.60 -3.83
CA ASN A 382 35.47 5.22 -3.68
C ASN A 382 35.19 5.62 -2.22
N PRO A 383 34.30 6.60 -1.97
CA PRO A 383 33.93 6.94 -0.63
C PRO A 383 33.18 5.78 0.06
N ASP A 384 33.51 5.54 1.33
CA ASP A 384 32.84 4.56 2.17
C ASP A 384 31.55 5.16 2.76
N ILE A 385 30.43 4.95 2.12
CA ILE A 385 29.13 5.55 2.45
C ILE A 385 28.69 5.15 3.87
N LEU A 386 28.81 3.87 4.21
CA LEU A 386 28.42 3.37 5.54
C LEU A 386 29.23 4.04 6.65
N ARG A 387 30.55 4.13 6.49
CA ARG A 387 31.44 4.80 7.43
C ARG A 387 31.16 6.29 7.53
N ARG A 388 30.91 6.96 6.39
CA ARG A 388 30.60 8.39 6.34
C ARG A 388 29.31 8.72 7.08
N LEU A 389 28.24 7.95 6.87
CA LEU A 389 26.99 8.12 7.58
C LEU A 389 27.14 7.81 9.08
N SER A 390 27.93 6.78 9.46
CA SER A 390 28.20 6.42 10.86
C SER A 390 28.98 7.47 11.62
N SER A 391 29.76 8.32 10.94
CA SER A 391 30.58 9.37 11.57
C SER A 391 30.15 10.80 11.20
N HIS A 392 28.97 10.97 10.56
CA HIS A 392 28.46 12.26 10.14
C HIS A 392 28.02 13.13 11.32
N GLU A 393 28.09 14.46 11.23
CA GLU A 393 27.61 15.38 12.27
C GLU A 393 26.12 15.20 12.56
N ALA A 394 25.31 14.98 11.51
CA ALA A 394 23.90 14.60 11.60
C ALA A 394 23.74 13.08 11.44
N ARG A 395 24.52 12.29 12.20
CA ARG A 395 24.47 10.83 12.18
C ARG A 395 23.05 10.35 12.50
N PRO A 396 22.48 9.40 11.71
CA PRO A 396 21.24 8.75 12.09
C PRO A 396 21.32 8.05 13.46
N ASP A 397 20.20 8.01 14.19
CA ASP A 397 20.10 7.34 15.49
C ASP A 397 20.42 5.84 15.36
N LEU A 398 20.02 5.24 14.24
CA LEU A 398 20.30 3.85 13.89
C LEU A 398 20.90 3.74 12.48
N VAL A 399 22.11 3.17 12.41
CA VAL A 399 22.79 2.89 11.14
C VAL A 399 22.98 1.39 10.97
N VAL A 400 22.35 0.83 9.91
CA VAL A 400 22.40 -0.59 9.56
C VAL A 400 23.22 -0.78 8.29
N GLY A 401 24.28 -1.60 8.39
CA GLY A 401 25.10 -1.99 7.25
C GLY A 401 24.77 -3.39 6.75
N PHE A 402 25.08 -3.67 5.46
CA PHE A 402 25.01 -5.00 4.90
C PHE A 402 26.41 -5.54 4.61
N ALA A 403 26.63 -6.84 4.79
CA ALA A 403 27.85 -7.55 4.47
C ALA A 403 27.54 -8.80 3.64
N ALA A 404 28.22 -8.94 2.50
CA ALA A 404 28.18 -10.15 1.69
C ALA A 404 29.55 -10.85 1.81
N GLU A 405 29.59 -12.01 2.47
CA GLU A 405 30.82 -12.70 2.83
C GLU A 405 30.82 -14.12 2.23
N THR A 406 32.00 -14.63 1.92
CA THR A 406 32.19 -15.98 1.34
C THR A 406 32.71 -17.00 2.33
N GLY A 407 32.88 -16.65 3.60
CA GLY A 407 33.37 -17.51 4.70
C GLY A 407 33.57 -16.70 5.96
N ASN A 408 33.68 -17.37 7.12
CA ASN A 408 33.86 -16.77 8.46
C ASN A 408 32.85 -15.63 8.74
N LEU A 409 31.58 -15.87 8.38
CA LEU A 409 30.52 -14.87 8.36
C LEU A 409 30.43 -14.05 9.66
N ARG A 410 30.49 -14.71 10.83
CA ARG A 410 30.38 -14.05 12.14
C ARG A 410 31.58 -13.14 12.43
N GLU A 411 32.81 -13.62 12.20
CA GLU A 411 34.04 -12.87 12.48
C GLU A 411 34.14 -11.65 11.54
N ASN A 412 33.88 -11.85 10.24
CA ASN A 412 33.93 -10.77 9.26
C ASN A 412 32.86 -9.71 9.51
N ALA A 413 31.64 -10.11 9.88
CA ALA A 413 30.57 -9.19 10.24
C ALA A 413 30.90 -8.37 11.51
N ALA A 414 31.44 -9.00 12.55
CA ALA A 414 31.87 -8.31 13.77
C ALA A 414 33.00 -7.31 13.51
N ALA A 415 34.02 -7.72 12.72
CA ALA A 415 35.10 -6.83 12.31
C ALA A 415 34.59 -5.65 11.47
N LYS A 416 33.60 -5.87 10.60
CA LYS A 416 32.96 -4.83 9.79
C LYS A 416 32.16 -3.86 10.65
N LEU A 417 31.38 -4.37 11.62
CA LEU A 417 30.60 -3.54 12.56
C LEU A 417 31.53 -2.54 13.27
N THR A 418 32.62 -3.03 13.86
CA THR A 418 33.60 -2.21 14.58
C THR A 418 34.30 -1.21 13.64
N ARG A 419 34.77 -1.66 12.47
CA ARG A 419 35.53 -0.84 11.53
C ARG A 419 34.68 0.28 10.92
N LYS A 420 33.38 0.02 10.67
CA LYS A 420 32.47 0.99 10.05
C LYS A 420 31.79 1.92 11.07
N GLY A 421 31.73 1.52 12.33
CA GLY A 421 31.11 2.30 13.41
C GLY A 421 29.58 2.40 13.28
N CYS A 422 28.94 1.46 12.56
CA CYS A 422 27.51 1.35 12.48
C CYS A 422 26.95 0.56 13.67
N ASP A 423 25.63 0.61 13.91
CA ASP A 423 25.00 -0.02 15.06
C ASP A 423 24.70 -1.50 14.79
N TRP A 424 24.25 -1.81 13.57
CA TRP A 424 23.88 -3.17 13.17
C TRP A 424 24.53 -3.56 11.85
N ILE A 425 24.80 -4.87 11.71
CA ILE A 425 25.21 -5.48 10.43
C ILE A 425 24.28 -6.65 10.11
N VAL A 426 23.72 -6.65 8.91
CA VAL A 426 23.05 -7.80 8.30
C VAL A 426 24.05 -8.48 7.36
N ALA A 427 24.53 -9.65 7.74
CA ALA A 427 25.52 -10.40 7.00
C ALA A 427 24.88 -11.57 6.27
N ASN A 428 25.18 -11.71 4.96
CA ASN A 428 24.69 -12.77 4.09
C ASN A 428 25.85 -13.64 3.63
N ASP A 429 25.66 -14.97 3.64
CA ASP A 429 26.62 -15.89 3.02
C ASP A 429 26.38 -15.96 1.50
N VAL A 430 27.38 -15.56 0.72
CA VAL A 430 27.34 -15.60 -0.74
C VAL A 430 28.30 -16.64 -1.34
N GLY A 431 28.89 -17.52 -0.51
CA GLY A 431 29.91 -18.50 -0.92
C GLY A 431 29.44 -19.58 -1.89
N GLY A 432 28.14 -19.83 -2.00
CA GLY A 432 27.56 -20.82 -2.91
C GLY A 432 27.25 -20.34 -4.33
N GLY A 433 27.53 -19.07 -4.69
CA GLY A 433 27.26 -18.50 -6.02
C GLY A 433 25.78 -18.31 -6.39
N SER A 434 24.85 -18.93 -5.63
CA SER A 434 23.41 -18.97 -5.90
C SER A 434 22.63 -17.76 -5.35
N VAL A 435 23.26 -16.88 -4.57
CA VAL A 435 22.59 -15.79 -3.85
C VAL A 435 22.41 -14.54 -4.71
N PHE A 436 23.29 -14.32 -5.69
CA PHE A 436 23.18 -13.18 -6.60
C PHE A 436 22.00 -13.36 -7.57
N GLY A 437 20.94 -12.53 -7.42
CA GLY A 437 19.73 -12.61 -8.22
C GLY A 437 18.65 -13.55 -7.67
N SER A 438 18.96 -14.39 -6.65
CA SER A 438 17.98 -15.21 -5.95
C SER A 438 16.92 -14.36 -5.24
N ASP A 439 15.70 -14.90 -5.10
CA ASP A 439 14.61 -14.27 -4.38
C ASP A 439 14.63 -14.59 -2.87
N SER A 440 15.47 -15.55 -2.43
CA SER A 440 15.62 -15.94 -1.03
C SER A 440 17.06 -15.73 -0.54
N ASN A 441 17.20 -15.59 0.78
CA ASN A 441 18.49 -15.43 1.45
C ASN A 441 18.43 -15.94 2.89
N SER A 442 19.56 -16.35 3.45
CA SER A 442 19.79 -16.51 4.88
C SER A 442 20.66 -15.36 5.37
N ALA A 443 20.45 -14.91 6.57
CA ALA A 443 21.18 -13.77 7.11
C ALA A 443 21.53 -13.96 8.59
N LEU A 444 22.53 -13.20 9.01
CA LEU A 444 22.93 -13.05 10.41
C LEU A 444 22.78 -11.56 10.75
N LEU A 445 21.96 -11.25 11.73
CA LEU A 445 21.88 -9.89 12.28
C LEU A 445 22.79 -9.78 13.49
N LEU A 446 23.72 -8.84 13.44
CA LEU A 446 24.56 -8.44 14.57
C LEU A 446 24.10 -7.07 15.06
N THR A 447 23.74 -6.97 16.35
CA THR A 447 23.35 -5.73 17.02
C THR A 447 24.28 -5.54 18.22
N GLY A 448 25.42 -4.90 18.03
CA GLY A 448 26.36 -4.65 19.14
C GLY A 448 26.73 -5.88 19.99
N ASN A 449 25.81 -6.38 20.80
CA ASN A 449 26.01 -7.48 21.75
C ASN A 449 25.24 -8.77 21.40
N GLU A 450 24.32 -8.75 20.47
CA GLU A 450 23.46 -9.89 20.12
C GLU A 450 23.70 -10.36 18.69
N ILE A 451 23.59 -11.66 18.50
CA ILE A 451 23.68 -12.30 17.18
C ILE A 451 22.42 -13.13 16.98
N GLU A 452 21.64 -12.76 15.96
CA GLU A 452 20.46 -13.52 15.55
C GLU A 452 20.73 -14.21 14.20
N GLU A 453 20.46 -15.53 14.14
CA GLU A 453 20.52 -16.28 12.90
C GLU A 453 19.14 -16.34 12.26
N TRP A 454 19.04 -15.88 11.02
CA TRP A 454 17.82 -15.94 10.23
C TRP A 454 17.95 -17.03 9.18
N PRO A 455 17.03 -18.04 9.19
CA PRO A 455 17.05 -19.12 8.22
C PRO A 455 16.84 -18.61 6.80
N GLN A 456 16.99 -19.49 5.83
CA GLN A 456 16.70 -19.14 4.45
C GLN A 456 15.23 -18.73 4.28
N MET A 457 15.00 -17.51 3.81
CA MET A 457 13.68 -16.92 3.64
C MET A 457 13.64 -15.99 2.41
N PRO A 458 12.47 -15.65 1.87
CA PRO A 458 12.33 -14.62 0.83
C PRO A 458 12.91 -13.28 1.28
N LYS A 459 13.47 -12.50 0.35
CA LYS A 459 14.03 -11.17 0.65
C LYS A 459 12.99 -10.18 1.21
N SER A 460 11.72 -10.35 0.84
CA SER A 460 10.62 -9.60 1.44
C SER A 460 10.40 -9.92 2.92
N GLU A 461 10.49 -11.20 3.28
CA GLU A 461 10.35 -11.65 4.68
C GLU A 461 11.55 -11.19 5.53
N LEU A 462 12.76 -11.25 4.96
CA LEU A 462 13.95 -10.68 5.61
C LEU A 462 13.79 -9.17 5.85
N ALA A 463 13.22 -8.45 4.88
CA ALA A 463 12.93 -7.02 5.04
C ALA A 463 11.91 -6.77 6.15
N THR A 464 10.82 -7.53 6.21
CA THR A 464 9.83 -7.44 7.30
C THR A 464 10.48 -7.67 8.65
N ARG A 465 11.27 -8.75 8.79
CA ARG A 465 11.94 -9.09 10.05
C ARG A 465 12.94 -8.02 10.51
N LEU A 466 13.72 -7.46 9.57
CA LEU A 466 14.62 -6.35 9.87
C LEU A 466 13.85 -5.12 10.35
N VAL A 467 12.77 -4.77 9.66
CA VAL A 467 11.98 -3.58 10.00
C VAL A 467 11.20 -3.77 11.31
N ASP A 468 10.78 -4.98 11.64
CA ASP A 468 10.23 -5.31 12.97
C ASP A 468 11.26 -5.02 14.07
N ARG A 469 12.51 -5.50 13.92
CA ARG A 469 13.59 -5.22 14.87
C ARG A 469 13.92 -3.71 14.96
N ILE A 470 13.86 -3.00 13.82
CA ILE A 470 14.00 -1.54 13.82
C ILE A 470 12.84 -0.89 14.59
N GLY A 471 11.60 -1.34 14.38
CA GLY A 471 10.43 -0.86 15.12
C GLY A 471 10.55 -1.06 16.62
N GLU A 472 11.00 -2.24 17.07
CA GLU A 472 11.27 -2.56 18.47
C GLU A 472 12.39 -1.68 19.09
N HIS A 473 13.42 -1.33 18.31
CA HIS A 473 14.49 -0.43 18.76
C HIS A 473 14.00 0.98 19.07
N PHE A 474 12.95 1.43 18.37
CA PHE A 474 12.40 2.78 18.52
C PHE A 474 11.11 2.84 19.37
N ALA A 475 10.59 1.70 19.83
CA ALA A 475 9.43 1.63 20.71
C ALA A 475 9.80 1.98 22.15
#